data_a45923b9db63ef83900072dba635c9e6
#
_entry.id   a45923b9db63ef83900072dba635c9e6
#
_cell.length_a   1.000
_cell.length_b   1.000
_cell.length_c   1.000
_cell.angle_alpha   90.00
_cell.angle_beta   90.00
_cell.angle_gamma   90.00
#
_symmetry.space_group_name_H-M   'P 1'
#
loop_
_entity.id
_entity.type
_entity.pdbx_description
1 polymer ?
#
loop_
_entity_poly.entity_id
_entity_poly.type
_entity_poly.pdbx_seq_one_letter_code
_entity_poly.pdbx_strand_id
1 'polypeptide(L)'
;MVFTAFFFFFTFTGTTNILAHTLYGIKHAVTATLHIVMGHIQAVDVCTFSTPSKLLRFGFSAMFGFGARTLALAEKHRWMPSSQRKDFAFIKTLADLKPEECELSFLPLQILQEDTHEKDGKDQWQKIQGHFLNVSIMAIPCLCSMAPRGLAPNTRLNNGSMALIVVQNTSRTEFIKHLKRYTTAKNQFNFPFVETYTVREVKVQPRLKSGPDAQENVCLSAEGSYPWNIDGDLMKEASEVHVRVHPQLIDLYGVNTDDLESSQVTCSCI
;
A
#
# COMPACT_ATOMS: atom_id res chain seq x y z
N MET A 1 32.73 -10.87 4.52
CA MET A 1 31.59 -11.06 3.64
C MET A 1 31.13 -9.66 3.24
N VAL A 2 31.51 -9.21 2.04
CA VAL A 2 31.31 -7.81 1.62
C VAL A 2 29.88 -7.73 1.09
N PHE A 3 28.97 -7.09 1.83
CA PHE A 3 27.65 -6.71 1.31
C PHE A 3 27.88 -5.60 0.29
N THR A 4 27.73 -5.94 -0.97
CA THR A 4 27.69 -4.96 -2.06
C THR A 4 26.36 -4.25 -1.93
N ALA A 5 26.36 -3.04 -1.36
CA ALA A 5 25.19 -2.18 -1.32
C ALA A 5 24.77 -1.85 -2.77
N PHE A 6 23.67 -2.40 -3.23
CA PHE A 6 23.07 -2.03 -4.50
C PHE A 6 22.44 -0.64 -4.34
N PHE A 7 23.15 0.38 -4.81
CA PHE A 7 22.62 1.74 -4.88
C PHE A 7 21.67 1.85 -6.07
N PHE A 8 20.38 1.83 -5.79
CA PHE A 8 19.38 2.09 -6.82
C PHE A 8 19.21 3.59 -7.06
N PHE A 9 19.61 4.06 -8.23
CA PHE A 9 19.23 5.37 -8.75
C PHE A 9 17.77 5.30 -9.21
N PHE A 10 16.85 5.78 -8.38
CA PHE A 10 15.46 5.97 -8.82
C PHE A 10 15.37 7.21 -9.69
N THR A 11 15.37 7.05 -11.00
CA THR A 11 15.05 8.12 -11.94
C THR A 11 13.57 8.46 -11.86
N PHE A 12 13.24 9.74 -11.92
CA PHE A 12 11.91 10.33 -11.71
C PHE A 12 10.92 10.01 -12.84
N THR A 13 10.73 8.75 -13.18
CA THR A 13 9.93 8.33 -14.34
C THR A 13 8.43 8.15 -14.05
N GLY A 14 8.01 8.08 -12.79
CA GLY A 14 6.61 7.89 -12.40
C GLY A 14 5.85 9.20 -12.15
N THR A 15 4.61 9.30 -12.60
CA THR A 15 3.76 10.51 -12.40
C THR A 15 3.44 10.78 -10.92
N THR A 16 3.40 9.77 -10.06
CA THR A 16 3.09 9.92 -8.63
C THR A 16 4.34 9.84 -7.76
N ASN A 17 5.28 8.98 -8.09
CA ASN A 17 6.56 8.75 -7.40
C ASN A 17 6.47 8.77 -5.87
N ILE A 18 5.66 7.86 -5.32
CA ILE A 18 5.37 7.75 -3.87
C ILE A 18 6.65 7.61 -3.05
N LEU A 19 7.63 6.85 -3.54
CA LEU A 19 8.89 6.63 -2.86
C LEU A 19 9.71 7.92 -2.72
N ALA A 20 9.79 8.75 -3.80
CA ALA A 20 10.48 10.03 -3.73
C ALA A 20 9.78 11.01 -2.77
N HIS A 21 8.45 11.05 -2.76
CA HIS A 21 7.72 11.86 -1.78
C HIS A 21 7.98 11.38 -0.35
N THR A 22 8.04 10.07 -0.13
CA THR A 22 8.27 9.51 1.21
C THR A 22 9.70 9.77 1.71
N LEU A 23 10.72 9.71 0.81
CA LEU A 23 12.13 9.90 1.17
C LEU A 23 12.59 11.37 1.20
N TYR A 24 11.94 12.24 0.42
CA TYR A 24 12.39 13.62 0.23
C TYR A 24 11.34 14.68 0.55
N GLY A 25 10.10 14.27 0.88
CA GLY A 25 8.96 15.17 1.01
C GLY A 25 8.44 15.72 -0.32
N ILE A 26 9.29 15.81 -1.34
CA ILE A 26 8.98 16.31 -2.70
C ILE A 26 9.64 15.44 -3.77
N LYS A 27 9.04 15.39 -4.95
CA LYS A 27 9.62 14.71 -6.12
C LYS A 27 10.50 15.62 -6.95
N HIS A 28 11.58 16.14 -6.40
CA HIS A 28 12.49 17.05 -7.10
C HIS A 28 13.87 16.44 -7.25
N ALA A 29 14.42 16.42 -8.49
CA ALA A 29 15.68 15.77 -8.78
C ALA A 29 16.85 16.39 -8.00
N VAL A 30 16.86 17.72 -7.85
CA VAL A 30 17.91 18.43 -7.10
C VAL A 30 17.92 17.99 -5.63
N THR A 31 16.76 17.85 -4.99
CA THR A 31 16.68 17.40 -3.60
C THR A 31 17.27 15.99 -3.44
N ALA A 32 16.91 15.06 -4.33
CA ALA A 32 17.49 13.71 -4.32
C ALA A 32 19.02 13.75 -4.53
N THR A 33 19.52 14.60 -5.46
CA THR A 33 20.96 14.76 -5.68
C THR A 33 21.66 15.29 -4.44
N LEU A 34 21.06 16.25 -3.72
CA LEU A 34 21.64 16.77 -2.47
C LEU A 34 21.73 15.67 -1.41
N HIS A 35 20.70 14.81 -1.26
CA HIS A 35 20.79 13.66 -0.33
C HIS A 35 21.91 12.69 -0.70
N ILE A 36 22.13 12.45 -2.01
CA ILE A 36 23.24 11.62 -2.48
C ILE A 36 24.59 12.27 -2.13
N VAL A 37 24.76 13.56 -2.44
CA VAL A 37 26.02 14.30 -2.17
C VAL A 37 26.32 14.36 -0.67
N MET A 38 25.30 14.55 0.16
CA MET A 38 25.44 14.61 1.62
C MET A 38 25.58 13.22 2.26
N GLY A 39 25.39 12.12 1.49
CA GLY A 39 25.48 10.76 2.00
C GLY A 39 24.37 10.39 2.98
N HIS A 40 23.20 10.99 2.87
CA HIS A 40 22.06 10.63 3.71
C HIS A 40 21.51 9.28 3.26
N ILE A 41 21.70 8.25 4.08
CA ILE A 41 21.27 6.88 3.81
C ILE A 41 20.17 6.51 4.79
N GLN A 42 19.08 5.95 4.25
CA GLN A 42 17.92 5.48 4.99
C GLN A 42 17.71 4.00 4.69
N ALA A 43 17.75 3.15 5.71
CA ALA A 43 17.33 1.76 5.59
C ALA A 43 15.80 1.68 5.40
N VAL A 44 15.35 0.83 4.49
CA VAL A 44 13.94 0.74 4.08
C VAL A 44 13.47 -0.71 4.07
N ASP A 45 12.29 -0.92 4.64
CA ASP A 45 11.58 -2.20 4.61
C ASP A 45 11.03 -2.47 3.20
N VAL A 46 11.12 -3.70 2.76
CA VAL A 46 10.62 -4.14 1.45
C VAL A 46 9.71 -5.34 1.63
N CYS A 47 8.62 -5.38 0.88
CA CYS A 47 7.73 -6.53 0.86
C CYS A 47 8.06 -7.49 -0.28
N THR A 48 7.89 -8.79 -0.04
CA THR A 48 7.66 -9.76 -1.11
C THR A 48 6.17 -9.92 -1.34
N PHE A 49 5.78 -9.94 -2.61
CA PHE A 49 4.45 -10.29 -3.08
C PHE A 49 4.54 -11.61 -3.82
N SER A 50 3.84 -12.63 -3.37
CA SER A 50 3.90 -13.97 -3.94
C SER A 50 2.51 -14.61 -4.03
N THR A 51 2.37 -15.54 -4.96
CA THR A 51 1.28 -16.52 -4.97
C THR A 51 1.78 -17.80 -4.29
N PRO A 52 0.90 -18.78 -4.03
CA PRO A 52 1.36 -20.08 -3.50
C PRO A 52 2.42 -20.78 -4.37
N SER A 53 2.48 -20.46 -5.67
CA SER A 53 3.35 -21.12 -6.63
C SER A 53 4.58 -20.33 -7.05
N LYS A 54 4.56 -19.00 -6.94
CA LYS A 54 5.66 -18.15 -7.43
C LYS A 54 5.76 -16.81 -6.71
N LEU A 55 6.98 -16.28 -6.66
CA LEU A 55 7.23 -14.88 -6.31
C LEU A 55 6.77 -14.00 -7.49
N LEU A 56 5.93 -13.00 -7.19
CA LEU A 56 5.48 -12.02 -8.18
C LEU A 56 6.50 -10.89 -8.32
N ARG A 57 6.81 -10.24 -7.20
CA ARG A 57 7.81 -9.17 -7.15
C ARG A 57 8.19 -8.77 -5.72
N PHE A 58 9.22 -7.94 -5.62
CA PHE A 58 9.49 -7.10 -4.45
C PHE A 58 8.84 -5.72 -4.64
N GLY A 59 8.44 -5.07 -3.56
CA GLY A 59 7.84 -3.74 -3.62
C GLY A 59 7.42 -3.22 -2.25
N PHE A 60 6.61 -2.15 -2.24
CA PHE A 60 6.26 -1.42 -1.02
C PHE A 60 4.76 -1.38 -0.75
N SER A 61 3.93 -1.54 -1.78
CA SER A 61 2.49 -1.42 -1.64
C SER A 61 1.71 -2.36 -2.54
N ALA A 62 0.56 -2.82 -2.05
CA ALA A 62 -0.41 -3.54 -2.84
C ALA A 62 -1.83 -3.07 -2.53
N MET A 63 -2.69 -3.07 -3.54
CA MET A 63 -4.11 -2.81 -3.39
C MET A 63 -4.94 -3.86 -4.14
N PHE A 64 -6.00 -4.30 -3.48
CA PHE A 64 -7.02 -5.20 -4.01
C PHE A 64 -8.40 -4.53 -3.95
N GLY A 65 -9.30 -4.81 -4.88
CA GLY A 65 -10.62 -4.18 -4.95
C GLY A 65 -10.60 -2.86 -5.73
N PHE A 66 -11.11 -1.77 -5.17
CA PHE A 66 -11.26 -0.47 -5.85
C PHE A 66 -9.97 0.03 -6.49
N GLY A 67 -8.86 0.05 -5.75
CA GLY A 67 -7.58 0.54 -6.25
C GLY A 67 -7.04 -0.26 -7.44
N ALA A 68 -7.18 -1.58 -7.39
CA ALA A 68 -6.76 -2.47 -8.46
C ALA A 68 -7.67 -2.37 -9.71
N ARG A 69 -8.99 -2.29 -9.51
CA ARG A 69 -9.94 -2.09 -10.62
C ARG A 69 -9.75 -0.75 -11.32
N THR A 70 -9.48 0.30 -10.54
CA THR A 70 -9.17 1.62 -11.11
C THR A 70 -7.94 1.56 -11.99
N LEU A 71 -6.88 0.89 -11.54
CA LEU A 71 -5.67 0.70 -12.35
C LEU A 71 -5.96 -0.15 -13.60
N ALA A 72 -6.69 -1.26 -13.45
CA ALA A 72 -7.06 -2.13 -14.58
C ALA A 72 -7.84 -1.37 -15.65
N LEU A 73 -8.77 -0.51 -15.23
CA LEU A 73 -9.55 0.33 -16.14
C LEU A 73 -8.66 1.40 -16.81
N ALA A 74 -7.74 2.02 -16.08
CA ALA A 74 -6.79 2.96 -16.65
C ALA A 74 -5.89 2.29 -17.69
N GLU A 75 -5.40 1.09 -17.40
CA GLU A 75 -4.57 0.30 -18.32
C GLU A 75 -5.33 -0.08 -19.63
N LYS A 76 -6.62 -0.38 -19.54
CA LYS A 76 -7.47 -0.66 -20.69
C LYS A 76 -7.63 0.56 -21.61
N HIS A 77 -7.49 1.77 -21.10
CA HIS A 77 -7.69 3.03 -21.82
C HIS A 77 -6.36 3.77 -22.10
N ARG A 78 -5.28 3.04 -22.37
CA ARG A 78 -3.93 3.64 -22.63
C ARG A 78 -3.89 4.60 -23.83
N TRP A 79 -4.86 4.54 -24.71
CA TRP A 79 -5.02 5.49 -25.82
C TRP A 79 -5.38 6.92 -25.36
N MET A 80 -5.90 7.10 -24.16
CA MET A 80 -6.19 8.40 -23.57
C MET A 80 -4.92 9.05 -22.99
N PRO A 81 -4.82 10.39 -22.95
CA PRO A 81 -3.77 11.09 -22.21
C PRO A 81 -3.72 10.67 -20.74
N SER A 82 -2.51 10.56 -20.17
CA SER A 82 -2.29 9.94 -18.86
C SER A 82 -3.11 10.55 -17.72
N SER A 83 -3.25 11.90 -17.68
CA SER A 83 -4.05 12.58 -16.63
C SER A 83 -5.54 12.27 -16.78
N GLN A 84 -6.10 12.47 -17.96
CA GLN A 84 -7.52 12.24 -18.25
C GLN A 84 -7.90 10.78 -18.05
N ARG A 85 -7.02 9.84 -18.40
CA ARG A 85 -7.22 8.41 -18.22
C ARG A 85 -7.36 8.02 -16.76
N LYS A 86 -6.54 8.61 -15.86
CA LYS A 86 -6.62 8.34 -14.43
C LYS A 86 -7.91 8.85 -13.82
N ASP A 87 -8.30 10.08 -14.16
CA ASP A 87 -9.55 10.68 -13.69
C ASP A 87 -10.76 9.91 -14.21
N PHE A 88 -10.77 9.56 -15.50
CA PHE A 88 -11.82 8.73 -16.09
C PHE A 88 -11.94 7.38 -15.38
N ALA A 89 -10.83 6.67 -15.19
CA ALA A 89 -10.83 5.37 -14.55
C ALA A 89 -11.32 5.47 -13.10
N PHE A 90 -10.88 6.48 -12.35
CA PHE A 90 -11.32 6.73 -10.98
C PHE A 90 -12.82 6.98 -10.90
N ILE A 91 -13.35 7.91 -11.69
CA ILE A 91 -14.77 8.26 -11.71
C ILE A 91 -15.63 7.06 -12.14
N LYS A 92 -15.19 6.34 -13.18
CA LYS A 92 -15.92 5.17 -13.69
C LYS A 92 -15.96 4.04 -12.65
N THR A 93 -14.83 3.73 -11.99
CA THR A 93 -14.78 2.71 -10.94
C THR A 93 -15.61 3.11 -9.71
N LEU A 94 -15.64 4.40 -9.38
CA LEU A 94 -16.45 4.94 -8.30
C LEU A 94 -17.96 4.89 -8.63
N ALA A 95 -18.33 5.12 -9.89
CA ALA A 95 -19.71 4.99 -10.37
C ALA A 95 -20.19 3.54 -10.32
N ASP A 96 -19.30 2.58 -10.60
CA ASP A 96 -19.56 1.13 -10.53
C ASP A 96 -18.86 0.52 -9.29
N LEU A 97 -19.12 1.12 -8.12
CA LEU A 97 -18.52 0.69 -6.86
C LEU A 97 -19.09 -0.67 -6.45
N LYS A 98 -18.22 -1.68 -6.40
CA LYS A 98 -18.57 -3.06 -6.06
C LYS A 98 -17.63 -3.58 -4.98
N PRO A 99 -18.15 -4.28 -3.95
CA PRO A 99 -17.31 -4.99 -3.02
C PRO A 99 -16.83 -6.31 -3.61
N GLU A 100 -15.66 -6.75 -3.17
CA GLU A 100 -15.11 -8.07 -3.45
C GLU A 100 -15.19 -8.92 -2.19
N GLU A 101 -15.64 -10.16 -2.32
CA GLU A 101 -15.62 -11.11 -1.20
C GLU A 101 -14.23 -11.74 -1.11
N CYS A 102 -13.60 -11.61 0.07
CA CYS A 102 -12.33 -12.26 0.32
C CYS A 102 -12.14 -12.65 1.79
N GLU A 103 -11.23 -13.59 1.99
CA GLU A 103 -10.68 -13.95 3.30
C GLU A 103 -9.29 -13.32 3.43
N LEU A 104 -9.07 -12.64 4.55
CA LEU A 104 -7.79 -12.06 4.93
C LEU A 104 -7.26 -12.83 6.14
N SER A 105 -6.06 -13.38 6.02
CA SER A 105 -5.33 -13.93 7.15
C SER A 105 -4.09 -13.08 7.36
N PHE A 106 -3.82 -12.64 8.57
CA PHE A 106 -2.68 -11.77 8.84
C PHE A 106 -2.05 -12.04 10.20
N LEU A 107 -0.76 -11.73 10.28
CA LEU A 107 0.04 -11.82 11.49
C LEU A 107 0.26 -10.40 12.04
N PRO A 108 -0.43 -10.01 13.13
CA PRO A 108 -0.26 -8.69 13.72
C PRO A 108 1.13 -8.54 14.33
N LEU A 109 1.64 -7.31 14.33
CA LEU A 109 2.82 -6.95 15.11
C LEU A 109 2.42 -6.95 16.58
N GLN A 110 2.90 -7.92 17.36
CA GLN A 110 2.71 -7.92 18.81
C GLN A 110 3.63 -6.84 19.39
N ILE A 111 3.03 -5.80 19.96
CA ILE A 111 3.74 -4.89 20.86
C ILE A 111 3.96 -5.69 22.13
N LEU A 112 5.22 -6.03 22.42
CA LEU A 112 5.59 -6.64 23.70
C LEU A 112 5.20 -5.66 24.80
N GLN A 113 4.06 -5.89 25.45
CA GLN A 113 3.78 -5.31 26.74
C GLN A 113 4.63 -6.09 27.75
N GLU A 114 5.51 -5.38 28.44
CA GLU A 114 6.49 -5.92 29.42
C GLU A 114 5.89 -6.51 30.69
N ASP A 115 4.62 -6.84 30.75
CA ASP A 115 4.01 -7.45 31.93
C ASP A 115 3.15 -8.65 31.55
N THR A 116 3.74 -9.82 31.61
CA THR A 116 3.22 -11.07 32.19
C THR A 116 3.91 -12.31 31.60
N HIS A 117 4.28 -13.19 32.52
CA HIS A 117 4.85 -14.53 32.38
C HIS A 117 4.41 -15.33 31.15
N GLU A 118 5.43 -15.93 30.50
CA GLU A 118 5.41 -17.17 29.71
C GLU A 118 4.04 -17.59 29.12
N LYS A 119 3.82 -17.24 27.84
CA LYS A 119 3.01 -18.08 26.97
C LYS A 119 3.76 -18.26 25.65
N ASP A 120 3.89 -19.53 25.28
CA ASP A 120 4.42 -20.02 23.99
C ASP A 120 4.22 -19.00 22.86
N GLY A 121 5.32 -18.45 22.37
CA GLY A 121 5.35 -17.48 21.28
C GLY A 121 5.00 -18.11 19.92
N LYS A 122 3.82 -18.71 19.80
CA LYS A 122 3.27 -19.10 18.50
C LYS A 122 2.67 -17.87 17.86
N ASP A 123 3.21 -17.48 16.72
CA ASP A 123 2.65 -16.48 15.81
C ASP A 123 1.15 -16.74 15.62
N GLN A 124 0.29 -15.93 16.25
CA GLN A 124 -1.16 -16.16 16.20
C GLN A 124 -1.73 -15.41 14.99
N TRP A 125 -1.99 -16.15 13.93
CA TRP A 125 -2.69 -15.63 12.76
C TRP A 125 -4.13 -15.25 13.11
N GLN A 126 -4.49 -14.03 12.72
CA GLN A 126 -5.87 -13.56 12.77
C GLN A 126 -6.51 -13.72 11.40
N LYS A 127 -7.83 -13.94 11.39
CA LYS A 127 -8.61 -14.09 10.16
C LYS A 127 -9.83 -13.20 10.20
N ILE A 128 -10.07 -12.53 9.09
CA ILE A 128 -11.31 -11.79 8.83
C ILE A 128 -11.83 -12.17 7.46
N GLN A 129 -13.15 -12.25 7.32
CA GLN A 129 -13.83 -12.55 6.08
C GLN A 129 -14.96 -11.58 5.88
N GLY A 130 -15.16 -11.12 4.64
CA GLY A 130 -16.25 -10.21 4.34
C GLY A 130 -16.23 -9.68 2.93
N HIS A 131 -17.06 -8.67 2.73
CA HIS A 131 -17.17 -7.93 1.46
C HIS A 131 -16.44 -6.60 1.62
N PHE A 132 -15.34 -6.45 0.89
CA PHE A 132 -14.48 -5.29 1.02
C PHE A 132 -14.47 -4.46 -0.27
N LEU A 133 -14.61 -3.16 -0.15
CA LEU A 133 -14.45 -2.23 -1.26
C LEU A 133 -13.01 -2.09 -1.67
N ASN A 134 -12.12 -2.10 -0.68
CA ASN A 134 -10.68 -1.99 -0.91
C ASN A 134 -9.89 -2.62 0.22
N VAL A 135 -8.80 -3.30 -0.11
CA VAL A 135 -7.78 -3.79 0.81
C VAL A 135 -6.46 -3.20 0.37
N SER A 136 -5.78 -2.48 1.27
CA SER A 136 -4.46 -1.89 1.01
C SER A 136 -3.43 -2.45 1.99
N ILE A 137 -2.27 -2.81 1.48
CA ILE A 137 -1.13 -3.30 2.25
C ILE A 137 0.05 -2.42 1.89
N MET A 138 0.66 -1.74 2.87
CA MET A 138 1.70 -0.73 2.64
C MET A 138 2.82 -0.87 3.67
N ALA A 139 4.06 -1.03 3.20
CA ALA A 139 5.26 -1.07 4.05
C ALA A 139 5.86 0.31 4.30
N ILE A 140 5.42 1.32 3.57
CA ILE A 140 5.89 2.70 3.68
C ILE A 140 4.69 3.66 3.81
N PRO A 141 4.86 4.87 4.32
CA PRO A 141 3.78 5.84 4.49
C PRO A 141 3.02 6.20 3.21
N CYS A 142 3.63 6.02 2.04
CA CYS A 142 3.03 6.31 0.73
C CYS A 142 2.56 7.77 0.60
N LEU A 143 3.46 8.73 0.89
CA LEU A 143 3.19 10.17 0.73
C LEU A 143 2.98 10.53 -0.75
N CYS A 144 2.03 11.40 -1.00
CA CYS A 144 1.79 11.96 -2.31
C CYS A 144 1.00 13.28 -2.20
N SER A 145 0.87 14.02 -3.31
CA SER A 145 0.14 15.29 -3.34
C SER A 145 -1.33 15.18 -2.92
N MET A 146 -1.96 14.01 -3.15
CA MET A 146 -3.36 13.74 -2.75
C MET A 146 -3.48 13.27 -1.30
N ALA A 147 -2.39 12.78 -0.71
CA ALA A 147 -2.31 12.32 0.67
C ALA A 147 -1.00 12.81 1.27
N PRO A 148 -0.92 14.08 1.70
CA PRO A 148 0.31 14.70 2.21
C PRO A 148 0.83 14.03 3.50
N ARG A 149 -0.03 13.39 4.28
CA ARG A 149 0.33 12.55 5.44
C ARG A 149 0.53 11.08 5.07
N GLY A 150 0.38 10.73 3.79
CA GLY A 150 0.46 9.38 3.27
C GLY A 150 -0.88 8.63 3.26
N LEU A 151 -0.89 7.56 2.50
CA LEU A 151 -1.99 6.60 2.47
C LEU A 151 -1.96 5.65 3.68
N ALA A 152 -0.80 5.52 4.33
CA ALA A 152 -0.57 4.74 5.55
C ALA A 152 0.26 5.55 6.57
N PRO A 153 -0.30 6.60 7.19
CA PRO A 153 0.44 7.58 7.97
C PRO A 153 1.08 7.04 9.26
N ASN A 154 0.66 5.85 9.72
CA ASN A 154 1.23 5.21 10.91
C ASN A 154 2.35 4.21 10.57
N THR A 155 2.71 4.09 9.29
CA THR A 155 3.77 3.22 8.81
C THR A 155 5.08 3.99 8.75
N ARG A 156 6.19 3.34 9.10
CA ARG A 156 7.55 3.90 9.01
C ARG A 156 8.36 3.14 7.98
N LEU A 157 9.46 3.76 7.52
CA LEU A 157 10.30 3.18 6.48
C LEU A 157 11.06 1.92 6.92
N ASN A 158 11.29 1.73 8.23
CA ASN A 158 12.26 0.75 8.74
C ASN A 158 11.85 0.09 10.06
N ASN A 159 10.57 0.01 10.35
CA ASN A 159 10.07 -0.57 11.60
C ASN A 159 9.68 -2.05 11.51
N GLY A 160 9.92 -2.69 10.37
CA GLY A 160 9.64 -4.12 10.16
C GLY A 160 8.15 -4.47 10.16
N SER A 161 7.29 -3.51 9.81
CA SER A 161 5.85 -3.72 9.76
C SER A 161 5.19 -3.10 8.53
N MET A 162 3.96 -3.53 8.27
CA MET A 162 3.11 -3.00 7.21
C MET A 162 1.79 -2.53 7.82
N ALA A 163 1.18 -1.51 7.21
CA ALA A 163 -0.22 -1.21 7.44
C ALA A 163 -1.09 -2.09 6.55
N LEU A 164 -2.04 -2.80 7.15
CA LEU A 164 -3.16 -3.43 6.48
C LEU A 164 -4.39 -2.54 6.73
N ILE A 165 -4.92 -1.93 5.67
CA ILE A 165 -6.08 -1.05 5.71
C ILE A 165 -7.21 -1.70 4.93
N VAL A 166 -8.30 -1.98 5.63
CA VAL A 166 -9.45 -2.71 5.11
C VAL A 166 -10.66 -1.79 5.09
N VAL A 167 -11.25 -1.61 3.93
CA VAL A 167 -12.47 -0.82 3.75
C VAL A 167 -13.62 -1.76 3.44
N GLN A 168 -14.50 -1.93 4.43
CA GLN A 168 -15.69 -2.77 4.32
C GLN A 168 -16.70 -2.17 3.33
N ASN A 169 -17.66 -3.00 2.91
CA ASN A 169 -18.73 -2.55 2.04
C ASN A 169 -19.55 -1.43 2.71
N THR A 170 -19.69 -0.31 2.01
CA THR A 170 -20.45 0.85 2.48
C THR A 170 -21.08 1.59 1.29
N SER A 171 -21.90 2.61 1.58
CA SER A 171 -22.49 3.43 0.53
C SER A 171 -21.42 4.22 -0.24
N ARG A 172 -21.71 4.50 -1.52
CA ARG A 172 -20.82 5.34 -2.35
C ARG A 172 -20.52 6.69 -1.71
N THR A 173 -21.49 7.30 -1.08
CA THR A 173 -21.32 8.61 -0.42
C THR A 173 -20.33 8.54 0.73
N GLU A 174 -20.42 7.51 1.58
CA GLU A 174 -19.49 7.31 2.68
C GLU A 174 -18.08 6.97 2.18
N PHE A 175 -17.98 6.15 1.13
CA PHE A 175 -16.69 5.84 0.50
C PHE A 175 -16.04 7.09 -0.09
N ILE A 176 -16.80 8.00 -0.73
CA ILE A 176 -16.28 9.29 -1.22
C ILE A 176 -15.77 10.16 -0.04
N LYS A 177 -16.50 10.21 1.08
CA LYS A 177 -16.03 10.92 2.27
C LYS A 177 -14.70 10.36 2.79
N HIS A 178 -14.56 9.03 2.83
CA HIS A 178 -13.32 8.36 3.19
C HIS A 178 -12.18 8.76 2.25
N LEU A 179 -12.36 8.68 0.92
CA LEU A 179 -11.34 9.08 -0.05
C LEU A 179 -10.93 10.56 0.09
N LYS A 180 -11.88 11.46 0.33
CA LYS A 180 -11.59 12.88 0.60
C LYS A 180 -10.81 13.10 1.89
N ARG A 181 -10.96 12.20 2.88
CA ARG A 181 -10.29 12.34 4.16
C ARG A 181 -8.76 12.15 4.06
N TYR A 182 -8.26 11.50 3.02
CA TYR A 182 -6.81 11.39 2.77
C TYR A 182 -6.12 12.75 2.56
N THR A 183 -6.84 13.77 2.11
CA THR A 183 -6.31 15.13 1.97
C THR A 183 -6.18 15.87 3.30
N THR A 184 -6.78 15.36 4.38
CA THR A 184 -6.78 15.99 5.71
C THR A 184 -5.65 15.45 6.57
N ALA A 185 -5.16 16.28 7.51
CA ALA A 185 -4.05 15.92 8.38
C ALA A 185 -4.44 15.00 9.56
N LYS A 186 -5.74 14.88 9.88
CA LYS A 186 -6.22 14.16 11.07
C LYS A 186 -7.39 13.24 10.76
N ASN A 187 -7.51 12.15 11.52
CA ASN A 187 -8.67 11.24 11.49
C ASN A 187 -8.95 10.61 10.11
N GLN A 188 -7.90 10.28 9.34
CA GLN A 188 -8.04 9.72 8.00
C GLN A 188 -8.85 8.42 7.98
N PHE A 189 -8.73 7.59 9.01
CA PHE A 189 -9.36 6.26 9.11
C PHE A 189 -10.52 6.20 10.13
N ASN A 190 -10.95 7.33 10.67
CA ASN A 190 -12.04 7.35 11.65
C ASN A 190 -13.41 7.20 10.98
N PHE A 191 -13.68 6.00 10.46
CA PHE A 191 -14.95 5.56 9.91
C PHE A 191 -15.26 4.16 10.42
N PRO A 192 -16.54 3.85 10.73
CA PRO A 192 -16.92 2.54 11.29
C PRO A 192 -16.72 1.37 10.32
N PHE A 193 -16.54 1.65 9.02
CA PHE A 193 -16.32 0.69 7.96
C PHE A 193 -14.83 0.60 7.52
N VAL A 194 -13.92 1.28 8.24
CA VAL A 194 -12.48 1.24 7.97
C VAL A 194 -11.75 0.65 9.16
N GLU A 195 -11.01 -0.39 8.91
CA GLU A 195 -10.18 -1.05 9.90
C GLU A 195 -8.72 -0.95 9.49
N THR A 196 -7.84 -0.75 10.47
CA THR A 196 -6.40 -0.64 10.25
C THR A 196 -5.65 -1.56 11.21
N TYR A 197 -4.71 -2.32 10.69
CA TYR A 197 -3.87 -3.24 11.44
C TYR A 197 -2.41 -3.01 11.11
N THR A 198 -1.55 -3.14 12.14
CA THR A 198 -0.09 -3.19 11.94
C THR A 198 0.32 -4.65 11.91
N VAL A 199 0.90 -5.10 10.80
CA VAL A 199 1.11 -6.51 10.51
C VAL A 199 2.50 -6.79 9.96
N ARG A 200 2.97 -8.04 10.07
CA ARG A 200 4.22 -8.53 9.45
C ARG A 200 3.96 -9.33 8.19
N GLU A 201 2.80 -9.97 8.13
CA GLU A 201 2.48 -10.91 7.06
C GLU A 201 0.98 -10.88 6.80
N VAL A 202 0.58 -10.95 5.53
CA VAL A 202 -0.83 -10.92 5.11
C VAL A 202 -1.03 -11.89 3.97
N LYS A 203 -2.09 -12.69 4.04
CA LYS A 203 -2.60 -13.49 2.93
C LYS A 203 -3.98 -12.99 2.57
N VAL A 204 -4.20 -12.71 1.32
CA VAL A 204 -5.50 -12.28 0.79
C VAL A 204 -5.96 -13.31 -0.22
N GLN A 205 -7.08 -13.94 0.09
CA GLN A 205 -7.69 -14.98 -0.74
C GLN A 205 -9.07 -14.53 -1.20
N PRO A 206 -9.18 -14.05 -2.46
CA PRO A 206 -10.48 -13.75 -3.04
C PRO A 206 -11.35 -15.01 -3.13
N ARG A 207 -12.63 -14.87 -2.87
CA ARG A 207 -13.60 -15.96 -3.04
C ARG A 207 -14.30 -15.83 -4.38
N LEU A 208 -14.34 -16.91 -5.15
CA LEU A 208 -15.12 -16.99 -6.37
C LEU A 208 -16.60 -16.90 -6.01
N LYS A 209 -17.35 -16.05 -6.71
CA LYS A 209 -18.80 -16.03 -6.61
C LYS A 209 -19.34 -17.34 -7.17
N SER A 210 -19.69 -18.27 -6.30
CA SER A 210 -20.41 -19.48 -6.62
C SER A 210 -21.92 -19.13 -6.69
N GLY A 211 -22.42 -18.71 -7.84
CA GLY A 211 -23.85 -18.42 -8.04
C GLY A 211 -24.32 -18.84 -9.42
N PRO A 212 -25.61 -19.25 -9.58
CA PRO A 212 -26.17 -19.65 -10.88
C PRO A 212 -26.23 -18.53 -11.92
N ASP A 213 -26.01 -17.27 -11.52
CA ASP A 213 -26.03 -16.10 -12.42
C ASP A 213 -24.66 -15.79 -13.05
N ALA A 214 -23.68 -16.69 -12.94
CA ALA A 214 -22.32 -16.50 -13.46
C ALA A 214 -22.23 -16.64 -15.01
N GLN A 215 -23.35 -16.84 -15.73
CA GLN A 215 -23.32 -17.20 -17.15
C GLN A 215 -23.43 -16.05 -18.16
N GLU A 216 -23.68 -14.79 -17.76
CA GLU A 216 -23.98 -13.76 -18.78
C GLU A 216 -23.02 -12.56 -18.89
N ASN A 217 -21.93 -12.50 -18.15
CA ASN A 217 -20.92 -11.44 -18.33
C ASN A 217 -19.47 -11.97 -18.41
N VAL A 218 -19.28 -13.09 -19.11
CA VAL A 218 -17.96 -13.66 -19.39
C VAL A 218 -17.35 -12.95 -20.59
N CYS A 219 -16.84 -11.76 -20.37
CA CYS A 219 -15.84 -11.20 -21.25
C CYS A 219 -14.90 -10.32 -20.42
N LEU A 220 -13.85 -10.92 -19.83
CA LEU A 220 -12.58 -10.29 -19.41
C LEU A 220 -11.91 -10.90 -18.16
N SER A 221 -12.21 -12.12 -17.76
CA SER A 221 -11.30 -12.79 -16.83
C SER A 221 -11.22 -14.28 -17.19
N ALA A 222 -10.04 -14.70 -17.62
CA ALA A 222 -9.68 -16.09 -17.55
C ALA A 222 -9.86 -16.54 -16.09
N GLU A 223 -10.62 -17.61 -15.93
CA GLU A 223 -10.92 -18.36 -14.70
C GLU A 223 -10.26 -17.84 -13.41
N GLY A 224 -11.03 -17.10 -12.59
CA GLY A 224 -10.69 -16.89 -11.17
C GLY A 224 -9.57 -15.91 -10.83
N SER A 225 -9.11 -15.10 -11.77
CA SER A 225 -8.05 -14.12 -11.55
C SER A 225 -8.60 -12.73 -11.25
N TYR A 226 -8.21 -12.18 -10.10
CA TYR A 226 -8.55 -10.82 -9.70
C TYR A 226 -7.38 -9.87 -9.99
N PRO A 227 -7.65 -8.63 -10.45
CA PRO A 227 -6.58 -7.67 -10.63
C PRO A 227 -6.00 -7.21 -9.30
N TRP A 228 -4.69 -7.07 -9.26
CA TRP A 228 -3.93 -6.48 -8.17
C TRP A 228 -3.16 -5.27 -8.67
N ASN A 229 -3.11 -4.24 -7.87
CA ASN A 229 -2.22 -3.11 -8.06
C ASN A 229 -1.03 -3.27 -7.11
N ILE A 230 0.16 -3.57 -7.62
CA ILE A 230 1.39 -3.66 -6.82
C ILE A 230 2.34 -2.57 -7.30
N ASP A 231 2.57 -1.55 -6.48
CA ASP A 231 3.39 -0.36 -6.78
C ASP A 231 3.04 0.33 -8.11
N GLY A 232 1.77 0.37 -8.45
CA GLY A 232 1.30 0.98 -9.68
C GLY A 232 1.32 0.08 -10.92
N ASP A 233 1.76 -1.16 -10.78
CA ASP A 233 1.72 -2.17 -11.85
C ASP A 233 0.55 -3.14 -11.66
N LEU A 234 -0.13 -3.44 -12.76
CA LEU A 234 -1.28 -4.33 -12.78
C LEU A 234 -0.85 -5.79 -12.87
N MET A 235 -1.13 -6.57 -11.82
CA MET A 235 -0.97 -8.02 -11.81
C MET A 235 -2.34 -8.68 -12.04
N LYS A 236 -2.49 -9.44 -13.13
CA LYS A 236 -3.79 -10.00 -13.56
C LYS A 236 -4.01 -11.46 -13.17
N GLU A 237 -2.96 -12.17 -12.77
CA GLU A 237 -2.98 -13.63 -12.67
C GLU A 237 -2.90 -14.17 -11.23
N ALA A 238 -3.22 -13.36 -10.23
CA ALA A 238 -3.10 -13.77 -8.85
C ALA A 238 -4.47 -14.05 -8.24
N SER A 239 -4.78 -15.32 -7.96
CA SER A 239 -5.97 -15.73 -7.22
C SER A 239 -5.80 -15.50 -5.72
N GLU A 240 -4.61 -15.76 -5.18
CA GLU A 240 -4.22 -15.50 -3.80
C GLU A 240 -2.90 -14.74 -3.79
N VAL A 241 -2.78 -13.74 -2.94
CA VAL A 241 -1.53 -13.00 -2.75
C VAL A 241 -1.11 -13.08 -1.30
N HIS A 242 0.12 -13.51 -1.09
CA HIS A 242 0.83 -13.53 0.17
C HIS A 242 1.87 -12.40 0.18
N VAL A 243 1.78 -11.53 1.19
CA VAL A 243 2.66 -10.39 1.39
C VAL A 243 3.42 -10.55 2.69
N ARG A 244 4.74 -10.42 2.62
CA ARG A 244 5.62 -10.50 3.78
C ARG A 244 6.61 -9.35 3.77
N VAL A 245 6.76 -8.66 4.92
CA VAL A 245 7.75 -7.60 5.07
C VAL A 245 9.12 -8.18 5.39
N HIS A 246 10.15 -7.60 4.79
CA HIS A 246 11.57 -7.85 5.09
C HIS A 246 12.14 -6.55 5.65
N PRO A 247 12.44 -6.52 6.96
CA PRO A 247 12.92 -5.31 7.60
C PRO A 247 14.26 -4.88 7.04
N GLN A 248 14.39 -3.58 6.73
CA GLN A 248 15.63 -2.92 6.35
C GLN A 248 16.42 -3.64 5.25
N LEU A 249 15.69 -4.19 4.25
CA LEU A 249 16.29 -5.02 3.20
C LEU A 249 17.18 -4.23 2.25
N ILE A 250 16.88 -2.93 2.05
CA ILE A 250 17.63 -2.05 1.15
C ILE A 250 17.95 -0.73 1.82
N ASP A 251 19.05 -0.13 1.34
CA ASP A 251 19.42 1.23 1.70
C ASP A 251 19.15 2.16 0.52
N LEU A 252 18.47 3.29 0.80
CA LEU A 252 18.16 4.32 -0.19
C LEU A 252 18.72 5.67 0.26
N TYR A 253 19.11 6.51 -0.69
CA TYR A 253 19.43 7.89 -0.35
C TYR A 253 18.15 8.66 -0.02
N GLY A 254 18.13 9.31 1.13
CA GLY A 254 17.00 10.06 1.65
C GLY A 254 17.01 10.14 3.16
N VAL A 255 15.93 10.64 3.72
CA VAL A 255 15.72 10.76 5.17
C VAL A 255 14.32 10.29 5.51
N ASN A 256 14.12 9.87 6.75
CA ASN A 256 12.77 9.66 7.26
C ASN A 256 12.18 11.04 7.60
N THR A 257 11.11 11.43 6.89
CA THR A 257 10.46 12.74 7.12
C THR A 257 9.86 12.87 8.51
N ASP A 258 9.50 11.77 9.16
CA ASP A 258 9.00 11.79 10.56
C ASP A 258 10.08 12.23 11.56
N ASP A 259 11.35 11.92 11.30
CA ASP A 259 12.47 12.32 12.15
C ASP A 259 12.75 13.83 12.04
N LEU A 260 12.39 14.45 10.91
CA LEU A 260 12.52 15.90 10.70
C LEU A 260 11.44 16.69 11.45
N GLU A 261 10.21 16.17 11.60
CA GLU A 261 9.15 16.81 12.39
C GLU A 261 9.44 16.77 13.90
N SER A 262 10.22 15.79 14.38
CA SER A 262 10.61 15.66 15.79
C SER A 262 11.78 16.57 16.20
N SER A 263 12.59 17.00 15.25
CA SER A 263 13.65 17.97 15.48
C SER A 263 13.10 19.40 15.40
N GLN A 264 12.48 19.88 16.47
CA GLN A 264 12.25 21.31 16.66
C GLN A 264 13.60 22.00 16.70
N VAL A 265 13.98 22.63 15.60
CA VAL A 265 15.09 23.56 15.57
C VAL A 265 14.66 24.75 16.42
N THR A 266 15.06 24.76 17.70
CA THR A 266 15.02 25.95 18.52
C THR A 266 16.08 26.87 17.97
N CYS A 267 15.70 27.76 17.06
CA CYS A 267 16.52 28.94 16.76
C CYS A 267 16.56 29.81 18.02
N SER A 268 17.58 29.62 18.83
CA SER A 268 18.01 30.63 19.80
C SER A 268 18.78 31.70 19.02
N CYS A 269 18.07 32.68 18.47
CA CYS A 269 18.70 33.93 18.07
C CYS A 269 19.10 34.65 19.32
N ILE A 270 20.43 34.79 19.50
CA ILE A 270 21.07 35.73 20.42
C ILE A 270 20.97 37.14 19.84
#